data_e915b0385bdd8e4d4ca1513e38b95e49
#
_entry.id   e915b0385bdd8e4d4ca1513e38b95e49
#
_cell.length_a   1.000
_cell.length_b   1.000
_cell.length_c   1.000
_cell.angle_alpha   90.00
_cell.angle_beta   90.00
_cell.angle_gamma   90.00
#
_symmetry.space_group_name_H-M   'P 1'
#
loop_
_entity.id
_entity.type
_entity.pdbx_description
1 polymer ?
#
loop_
_entity_poly.entity_id
_entity_poly.type
_entity_poly.pdbx_seq_one_letter_code
_entity_poly.pdbx_strand_id
1 'polypeptide(L)'
;YSAIAKLAGFNQRPRSVYDVAESGFRTDRLTLNKIAGEAEGEFREFIDAILRHNAISTYLNTFVEGLQNFTNENGLLHPKFMQAVTATGRLSSRDPNFQNQPRGGTFPIRKVIQSRFEGGQIIEVDFAQLEFRTAVFLAQDKQGMEDIKNKIDVHRFTADIIGVSRQDAKAHTFKPLYGGTTGTDDEKKYYKTFAEKYKDITKWHDELQTQAITYKRIKLPTGRE
;
A
#
# COMPACT_ATOMS: atom_id res chain seq x y z
N TYR A 1 -0.61 -4.89 -27.75
CA TYR A 1 -1.60 -4.91 -26.67
C TYR A 1 -3.03 -5.04 -27.19
N SER A 2 -3.42 -4.36 -28.26
CA SER A 2 -4.72 -4.54 -28.91
C SER A 2 -4.94 -5.97 -29.46
N ALA A 3 -3.85 -6.65 -29.84
CA ALA A 3 -3.89 -8.05 -30.28
C ALA A 3 -4.22 -9.00 -29.11
N ILE A 4 -3.68 -8.75 -27.90
CA ILE A 4 -3.98 -9.54 -26.71
C ILE A 4 -5.46 -9.42 -26.33
N ALA A 5 -6.00 -8.21 -26.33
CA ALA A 5 -7.41 -7.98 -26.01
C ALA A 5 -8.36 -8.64 -27.04
N LYS A 6 -7.99 -8.62 -28.33
CA LYS A 6 -8.74 -9.29 -29.39
C LYS A 6 -8.69 -10.81 -29.26
N LEU A 7 -7.52 -11.39 -28.99
CA LEU A 7 -7.35 -12.84 -28.83
C LEU A 7 -8.08 -13.37 -27.60
N ALA A 8 -8.12 -12.58 -26.52
CA ALA A 8 -8.78 -12.96 -25.27
C ALA A 8 -10.28 -12.74 -25.25
N GLY A 9 -10.84 -12.03 -26.23
CA GLY A 9 -12.26 -11.65 -26.22
C GLY A 9 -12.65 -10.72 -25.07
N PHE A 10 -11.67 -10.15 -24.33
CA PHE A 10 -11.92 -9.28 -23.21
C PHE A 10 -12.27 -7.86 -23.64
N ASN A 11 -13.43 -7.39 -23.24
CA ASN A 11 -13.90 -6.04 -23.50
C ASN A 11 -13.33 -5.07 -22.44
N GLN A 12 -12.00 -4.80 -22.51
CA GLN A 12 -11.34 -3.88 -21.59
C GLN A 12 -11.80 -2.45 -21.84
N ARG A 13 -12.37 -1.81 -20.81
CA ARG A 13 -12.70 -0.39 -20.91
C ARG A 13 -11.42 0.44 -20.87
N PRO A 14 -11.24 1.38 -21.81
CA PRO A 14 -10.11 2.31 -21.78
C PRO A 14 -10.17 3.19 -20.51
N ARG A 15 -9.06 3.78 -20.13
CA ARG A 15 -8.97 4.70 -18.98
C ARG A 15 -9.84 5.93 -19.19
N SER A 16 -9.81 6.46 -20.39
CA SER A 16 -10.65 7.57 -20.85
C SER A 16 -10.82 7.49 -22.36
N VAL A 17 -11.68 8.33 -22.92
CA VAL A 17 -11.84 8.44 -24.38
C VAL A 17 -10.55 8.90 -25.05
N TYR A 18 -9.73 9.71 -24.37
CA TYR A 18 -8.44 10.19 -24.86
C TYR A 18 -7.36 9.09 -24.83
N ASP A 19 -7.36 8.25 -23.80
CA ASP A 19 -6.40 7.13 -23.68
C ASP A 19 -6.56 6.09 -24.78
N VAL A 20 -7.74 5.97 -25.40
CA VAL A 20 -7.98 5.04 -26.51
C VAL A 20 -7.22 5.46 -27.76
N ALA A 21 -7.10 6.75 -28.00
CA ALA A 21 -6.47 7.28 -29.22
C ALA A 21 -4.94 7.15 -29.20
N GLU A 22 -4.32 7.27 -28.01
CA GLU A 22 -2.87 7.33 -27.87
C GLU A 22 -2.23 6.05 -27.32
N SER A 23 -2.84 5.39 -26.31
CA SER A 23 -2.20 4.29 -25.57
C SER A 23 -2.88 2.93 -25.67
N GLY A 24 -4.05 2.85 -26.30
CA GLY A 24 -4.81 1.61 -26.39
C GLY A 24 -5.40 1.14 -25.06
N PHE A 25 -5.47 -0.18 -24.86
CA PHE A 25 -6.07 -0.77 -23.68
C PHE A 25 -5.13 -0.75 -22.46
N ARG A 26 -5.71 -0.75 -21.27
CA ARG A 26 -4.95 -0.85 -20.02
C ARG A 26 -4.20 -2.18 -19.95
N THR A 27 -2.91 -2.09 -19.60
CA THR A 27 -2.01 -3.24 -19.41
C THR A 27 -1.27 -3.16 -18.08
N ASP A 28 -1.86 -2.41 -17.12
CA ASP A 28 -1.33 -2.39 -15.77
C ASP A 28 -1.45 -3.76 -15.08
N ARG A 29 -0.69 -3.94 -14.01
CA ARG A 29 -0.61 -5.21 -13.27
C ARG A 29 -1.98 -5.74 -12.82
N LEU A 30 -2.89 -4.86 -12.40
CA LEU A 30 -4.23 -5.26 -11.94
C LEU A 30 -5.05 -5.81 -13.10
N THR A 31 -5.01 -5.14 -14.25
CA THR A 31 -5.69 -5.58 -15.46
C THR A 31 -5.14 -6.92 -15.97
N LEU A 32 -3.80 -7.05 -16.03
CA LEU A 32 -3.19 -8.31 -16.47
C LEU A 32 -3.46 -9.47 -15.50
N ASN A 33 -3.45 -9.23 -14.19
CA ASN A 33 -3.81 -10.25 -13.20
C ASN A 33 -5.29 -10.70 -13.33
N LYS A 34 -6.20 -9.75 -13.63
CA LYS A 34 -7.59 -10.10 -13.88
C LYS A 34 -7.73 -10.97 -15.13
N ILE A 35 -7.08 -10.59 -16.23
CA ILE A 35 -7.05 -11.38 -17.45
C ILE A 35 -6.46 -12.78 -17.19
N ALA A 36 -5.35 -12.85 -16.45
CA ALA A 36 -4.75 -14.11 -16.06
C ALA A 36 -5.70 -15.01 -15.25
N GLY A 37 -6.53 -14.42 -14.37
CA GLY A 37 -7.51 -15.17 -13.58
C GLY A 37 -8.63 -15.82 -14.42
N GLU A 38 -8.89 -15.28 -15.60
CA GLU A 38 -9.94 -15.76 -16.52
C GLU A 38 -9.36 -16.54 -17.73
N ALA A 39 -8.03 -16.53 -17.92
CA ALA A 39 -7.33 -17.17 -19.02
C ALA A 39 -6.93 -18.60 -18.68
N GLU A 40 -6.89 -19.47 -19.70
CA GLU A 40 -6.45 -20.86 -19.60
C GLU A 40 -5.42 -21.21 -20.68
N GLY A 41 -4.72 -22.34 -20.51
CA GLY A 41 -3.77 -22.89 -21.47
C GLY A 41 -2.64 -21.92 -21.85
N GLU A 42 -2.23 -21.96 -23.09
CA GLU A 42 -1.12 -21.13 -23.63
C GLU A 42 -1.32 -19.63 -23.44
N PHE A 43 -2.58 -19.17 -23.46
CA PHE A 43 -2.86 -17.76 -23.24
C PHE A 43 -2.60 -17.33 -21.80
N ARG A 44 -2.91 -18.18 -20.83
CA ARG A 44 -2.57 -17.95 -19.42
C ARG A 44 -1.05 -17.89 -19.24
N GLU A 45 -0.32 -18.84 -19.79
CA GLU A 45 1.15 -18.87 -19.73
C GLU A 45 1.77 -17.61 -20.32
N PHE A 46 1.22 -17.12 -21.43
CA PHE A 46 1.67 -15.89 -22.08
C PHE A 46 1.47 -14.66 -21.18
N ILE A 47 0.30 -14.51 -20.53
CA ILE A 47 0.03 -13.40 -19.61
C ILE A 47 0.94 -13.48 -18.37
N ASP A 48 1.14 -14.67 -17.82
CA ASP A 48 2.05 -14.88 -16.69
C ASP A 48 3.50 -14.54 -17.05
N ALA A 49 3.94 -14.85 -18.29
CA ALA A 49 5.25 -14.47 -18.81
C ALA A 49 5.41 -12.94 -18.90
N ILE A 50 4.38 -12.22 -19.38
CA ILE A 50 4.38 -10.75 -19.42
C ILE A 50 4.46 -10.17 -18.00
N LEU A 51 3.66 -10.66 -17.07
CA LEU A 51 3.68 -10.21 -15.67
C LEU A 51 5.06 -10.43 -15.03
N ARG A 52 5.67 -11.59 -15.28
CA ARG A 52 7.01 -11.92 -14.81
C ARG A 52 8.07 -11.02 -15.45
N HIS A 53 8.02 -10.83 -16.76
CA HIS A 53 8.93 -9.94 -17.48
C HIS A 53 8.87 -8.51 -16.94
N ASN A 54 7.66 -7.96 -16.77
CA ASN A 54 7.48 -6.61 -16.23
C ASN A 54 8.00 -6.47 -14.79
N ALA A 55 7.81 -7.50 -13.97
CA ALA A 55 8.36 -7.52 -12.61
C ALA A 55 9.89 -7.52 -12.64
N ILE A 56 10.51 -8.39 -13.42
CA ILE A 56 11.97 -8.50 -13.56
C ILE A 56 12.55 -7.18 -14.10
N SER A 57 11.98 -6.62 -15.16
CA SER A 57 12.43 -5.36 -15.76
C SER A 57 12.37 -4.21 -14.75
N THR A 58 11.30 -4.12 -13.96
CA THR A 58 11.18 -3.12 -12.88
C THR A 58 12.29 -3.31 -11.84
N TYR A 59 12.58 -4.56 -11.45
CA TYR A 59 13.66 -4.84 -10.49
C TYR A 59 15.02 -4.44 -11.04
N LEU A 60 15.35 -4.83 -12.26
CA LEU A 60 16.62 -4.51 -12.89
C LEU A 60 16.80 -2.99 -13.01
N ASN A 61 15.88 -2.32 -13.67
CA ASN A 61 16.03 -0.90 -13.98
C ASN A 61 15.94 -0.01 -12.74
N THR A 62 15.02 -0.31 -11.80
CA THR A 62 14.78 0.56 -10.64
C THR A 62 15.70 0.24 -9.46
N PHE A 63 15.96 -1.03 -9.20
CA PHE A 63 16.65 -1.43 -7.97
C PHE A 63 18.08 -1.90 -8.20
N VAL A 64 18.40 -2.52 -9.32
CA VAL A 64 19.79 -2.91 -9.60
C VAL A 64 20.56 -1.74 -10.22
N GLU A 65 20.20 -1.34 -11.43
CA GLU A 65 20.85 -0.23 -12.13
C GLU A 65 20.62 1.10 -11.42
N GLY A 66 19.39 1.34 -10.92
CA GLY A 66 19.05 2.54 -10.18
C GLY A 66 19.90 2.72 -8.92
N LEU A 67 20.16 1.67 -8.13
CA LEU A 67 21.05 1.77 -6.96
C LEU A 67 22.51 1.98 -7.38
N GLN A 68 22.97 1.30 -8.44
CA GLN A 68 24.34 1.49 -8.95
C GLN A 68 24.58 2.93 -9.39
N ASN A 69 23.63 3.56 -10.06
CA ASN A 69 23.74 4.95 -10.51
C ASN A 69 23.84 5.98 -9.37
N PHE A 70 23.37 5.62 -8.17
CA PHE A 70 23.46 6.46 -6.98
C PHE A 70 24.58 6.06 -6.02
N THR A 71 25.33 5.02 -6.35
CA THR A 71 26.49 4.58 -5.57
C THR A 71 27.69 5.44 -5.93
N ASN A 72 28.36 6.02 -4.93
CA ASN A 72 29.57 6.80 -5.15
C ASN A 72 30.80 5.90 -5.34
N GLU A 73 31.96 6.52 -5.61
CA GLU A 73 33.24 5.83 -5.83
C GLU A 73 33.67 4.91 -4.66
N ASN A 74 33.21 5.20 -3.45
CA ASN A 74 33.48 4.41 -2.24
C ASN A 74 32.43 3.33 -1.97
N GLY A 75 31.51 3.07 -2.89
CA GLY A 75 30.43 2.10 -2.73
C GLY A 75 29.31 2.55 -1.80
N LEU A 76 29.21 3.85 -1.46
CA LEU A 76 28.22 4.35 -0.52
C LEU A 76 27.00 4.93 -1.22
N LEU A 77 25.83 4.73 -0.61
CA LEU A 77 24.55 5.31 -1.01
C LEU A 77 24.14 6.42 -0.04
N HIS A 78 23.76 7.58 -0.57
CA HIS A 78 23.35 8.76 0.20
C HIS A 78 21.95 9.21 -0.19
N PRO A 79 20.89 8.53 0.28
CA PRO A 79 19.51 8.92 -0.05
C PRO A 79 19.17 10.29 0.53
N LYS A 80 18.40 11.06 -0.22
CA LYS A 80 17.88 12.35 0.23
C LYS A 80 16.48 12.16 0.81
N PHE A 81 16.30 12.55 2.07
CA PHE A 81 14.99 12.59 2.73
C PHE A 81 14.43 13.99 2.70
N MET A 82 13.25 14.14 2.07
CA MET A 82 12.59 15.42 1.85
C MET A 82 11.46 15.59 2.85
N GLN A 83 11.44 16.72 3.56
CA GLN A 83 10.32 17.13 4.42
C GLN A 83 9.34 17.97 3.61
N ALA A 84 8.08 18.02 4.05
CA ALA A 84 7.02 18.87 3.49
C ALA A 84 6.71 18.68 1.99
N VAL A 85 7.09 17.54 1.40
CA VAL A 85 6.78 17.19 0.00
C VAL A 85 5.45 16.46 -0.11
N THR A 86 5.13 15.62 0.87
CA THR A 86 3.87 14.86 0.86
C THR A 86 2.74 15.67 1.49
N ALA A 87 1.53 15.55 0.95
CA ALA A 87 0.34 16.18 1.53
C ALA A 87 0.07 15.74 2.98
N THR A 88 0.46 14.51 3.31
CA THR A 88 0.25 13.91 4.65
C THR A 88 1.31 14.29 5.68
N GLY A 89 2.39 14.98 5.28
CA GLY A 89 3.52 15.30 6.17
C GLY A 89 4.51 14.16 6.40
N ARG A 90 4.36 13.02 5.70
CA ARG A 90 5.37 11.96 5.70
C ARG A 90 6.64 12.43 5.00
N LEU A 91 7.78 11.87 5.37
CA LEU A 91 9.02 12.04 4.61
C LEU A 91 8.86 11.40 3.23
N SER A 92 9.50 11.99 2.24
CA SER A 92 9.70 11.40 0.92
C SER A 92 11.19 11.12 0.73
N SER A 93 11.55 10.02 0.06
CA SER A 93 12.95 9.67 -0.22
C SER A 93 13.20 9.64 -1.72
N ARG A 94 14.39 10.16 -2.14
CA ARG A 94 14.85 10.13 -3.52
C ARG A 94 16.38 10.01 -3.60
N ASP A 95 16.86 9.69 -4.76
CA ASP A 95 18.28 9.67 -5.15
C ASP A 95 19.20 8.83 -4.22
N PRO A 96 18.91 7.52 -3.97
CA PRO A 96 17.79 6.68 -4.38
C PRO A 96 16.59 6.72 -3.41
N ASN A 97 15.41 6.24 -3.87
CA ASN A 97 14.24 6.11 -3.00
C ASN A 97 14.36 4.88 -2.09
N PHE A 98 14.73 5.06 -0.83
CA PHE A 98 14.84 3.99 0.15
C PHE A 98 13.51 3.56 0.78
N GLN A 99 12.45 4.35 0.63
CA GLN A 99 11.13 4.00 1.16
C GLN A 99 10.37 2.98 0.29
N ASN A 100 10.76 2.83 -0.98
CA ASN A 100 10.11 1.93 -1.93
C ASN A 100 10.88 0.62 -2.17
N GLN A 101 11.86 0.31 -1.32
CA GLN A 101 12.62 -0.95 -1.47
C GLN A 101 11.71 -2.15 -1.27
N PRO A 102 11.68 -3.12 -2.23
CA PRO A 102 10.79 -4.28 -2.16
C PRO A 102 11.01 -5.09 -0.88
N ARG A 103 9.92 -5.55 -0.30
CA ARG A 103 9.95 -6.45 0.86
C ARG A 103 9.81 -7.89 0.37
N GLY A 104 10.78 -8.73 0.70
CA GLY A 104 10.66 -10.18 0.61
C GLY A 104 11.11 -10.84 -0.68
N GLY A 105 11.08 -12.09 -0.67
CA GLY A 105 11.07 -13.27 -1.46
C GLY A 105 12.01 -13.39 -2.66
N THR A 106 11.50 -13.10 -3.83
CA THR A 106 12.13 -13.51 -5.08
C THR A 106 13.43 -12.76 -5.38
N PHE A 107 13.50 -11.47 -5.02
CA PHE A 107 14.66 -10.62 -5.27
C PHE A 107 15.03 -9.84 -4.00
N PRO A 108 16.03 -10.31 -3.22
CA PRO A 108 16.35 -9.75 -1.90
C PRO A 108 17.19 -8.47 -2.00
N ILE A 109 16.72 -7.44 -2.71
CA ILE A 109 17.44 -6.16 -2.92
C ILE A 109 17.90 -5.53 -1.61
N ARG A 110 17.13 -5.63 -0.53
CA ARG A 110 17.54 -5.07 0.77
C ARG A 110 18.81 -5.67 1.33
N LYS A 111 19.18 -6.90 0.92
CA LYS A 111 20.42 -7.55 1.38
C LYS A 111 21.69 -6.95 0.79
N VAL A 112 21.61 -6.20 -0.32
CA VAL A 112 22.77 -5.51 -0.89
C VAL A 112 23.12 -4.24 -0.11
N ILE A 113 22.19 -3.72 0.69
CA ILE A 113 22.41 -2.56 1.53
C ILE A 113 23.01 -3.03 2.85
N GLN A 114 24.24 -2.65 3.09
CA GLN A 114 25.00 -3.07 4.25
C GLN A 114 25.54 -1.86 5.03
N SER A 115 25.91 -2.08 6.28
CA SER A 115 26.62 -1.05 7.06
C SER A 115 27.96 -0.73 6.42
N ARG A 116 28.33 0.55 6.36
CA ARG A 116 29.66 0.99 5.93
C ARG A 116 30.76 0.66 6.93
N PHE A 117 30.40 0.34 8.15
CA PHE A 117 31.35 -0.01 9.21
C PHE A 117 31.61 -1.51 9.19
N GLU A 118 32.88 -1.92 9.31
CA GLU A 118 33.27 -3.32 9.41
C GLU A 118 32.61 -3.97 10.64
N GLY A 119 31.96 -5.13 10.46
CA GLY A 119 31.15 -5.78 11.51
C GLY A 119 29.88 -5.04 11.92
N GLY A 120 29.57 -3.90 11.29
CA GLY A 120 28.40 -3.11 11.59
C GLY A 120 27.10 -3.77 11.11
N GLN A 121 26.00 -3.45 11.78
CA GLN A 121 24.68 -3.96 11.47
C GLN A 121 23.70 -2.83 11.13
N ILE A 122 22.70 -3.13 10.30
CA ILE A 122 21.55 -2.26 10.08
C ILE A 122 20.44 -2.76 11.00
N ILE A 123 19.94 -1.88 11.85
CA ILE A 123 18.84 -2.17 12.77
C ILE A 123 17.57 -1.57 12.19
N GLU A 124 16.54 -2.39 11.94
CA GLU A 124 15.20 -1.95 11.52
C GLU A 124 14.28 -1.99 12.75
N VAL A 125 13.69 -0.85 13.09
CA VAL A 125 12.71 -0.74 14.16
C VAL A 125 11.45 -0.11 13.59
N ASP A 126 10.30 -0.75 13.82
CA ASP A 126 8.99 -0.28 13.36
C ASP A 126 7.97 -0.33 14.49
N PHE A 127 7.07 0.63 14.51
CA PHE A 127 5.97 0.64 15.48
C PHE A 127 4.90 -0.37 15.10
N ALA A 128 4.50 -1.20 16.03
CA ALA A 128 3.39 -2.12 15.80
C ALA A 128 2.06 -1.35 15.74
N GLN A 129 1.36 -1.44 14.60
CA GLN A 129 0.01 -0.90 14.42
C GLN A 129 -0.12 0.60 14.77
N LEU A 130 0.88 1.42 14.43
CA LEU A 130 0.94 2.83 14.81
C LEU A 130 -0.34 3.60 14.44
N GLU A 131 -0.86 3.37 13.25
CA GLU A 131 -2.05 4.06 12.73
C GLU A 131 -3.29 3.78 13.58
N PHE A 132 -3.52 2.52 13.94
CA PHE A 132 -4.61 2.14 14.84
C PHE A 132 -4.44 2.76 16.24
N ARG A 133 -3.23 2.68 16.80
CA ARG A 133 -2.94 3.27 18.11
C ARG A 133 -3.16 4.77 18.13
N THR A 134 -2.76 5.45 17.08
CA THR A 134 -2.96 6.90 16.94
C THR A 134 -4.44 7.26 16.86
N ALA A 135 -5.22 6.53 16.04
CA ALA A 135 -6.66 6.75 15.93
C ALA A 135 -7.38 6.50 17.26
N VAL A 136 -7.06 5.39 17.95
CA VAL A 136 -7.59 5.07 19.29
C VAL A 136 -7.27 6.18 20.30
N PHE A 137 -6.04 6.68 20.28
CA PHE A 137 -5.62 7.76 21.17
C PHE A 137 -6.34 9.08 20.87
N LEU A 138 -6.44 9.47 19.61
CA LEU A 138 -7.10 10.72 19.20
C LEU A 138 -8.61 10.69 19.43
N ALA A 139 -9.24 9.56 19.14
CA ALA A 139 -10.67 9.35 19.37
C ALA A 139 -11.02 9.04 20.85
N GLN A 140 -10.02 8.78 21.70
CA GLN A 140 -10.21 8.30 23.08
C GLN A 140 -11.09 7.04 23.15
N ASP A 141 -10.93 6.13 22.17
CA ASP A 141 -11.74 4.92 22.05
C ASP A 141 -11.39 3.91 23.12
N LYS A 142 -12.36 3.68 24.03
CA LYS A 142 -12.16 2.82 25.20
C LYS A 142 -11.91 1.36 24.82
N GLN A 143 -12.64 0.84 23.86
CA GLN A 143 -12.47 -0.54 23.38
C GLN A 143 -11.12 -0.72 22.68
N GLY A 144 -10.72 0.26 21.87
CA GLY A 144 -9.41 0.27 21.23
C GLY A 144 -8.26 0.32 22.23
N MET A 145 -8.38 1.12 23.30
CA MET A 145 -7.39 1.16 24.39
C MET A 145 -7.27 -0.19 25.12
N GLU A 146 -8.39 -0.86 25.38
CA GLU A 146 -8.41 -2.18 25.99
C GLU A 146 -7.78 -3.25 25.07
N ASP A 147 -8.13 -3.23 23.78
CA ASP A 147 -7.55 -4.13 22.79
C ASP A 147 -6.02 -3.96 22.67
N ILE A 148 -5.53 -2.72 22.70
CA ILE A 148 -4.09 -2.44 22.69
C ILE A 148 -3.42 -2.98 23.96
N LYS A 149 -4.03 -2.77 25.13
CA LYS A 149 -3.53 -3.27 26.41
C LYS A 149 -3.46 -4.80 26.42
N ASN A 150 -4.49 -5.45 25.88
CA ASN A 150 -4.59 -6.90 25.79
C ASN A 150 -3.81 -7.48 24.59
N LYS A 151 -3.05 -6.65 23.85
CA LYS A 151 -2.25 -7.06 22.68
C LYS A 151 -3.05 -7.77 21.58
N ILE A 152 -4.31 -7.35 21.39
CA ILE A 152 -5.16 -7.91 20.34
C ILE A 152 -4.58 -7.57 18.95
N ASP A 153 -4.46 -8.60 18.12
CA ASP A 153 -4.01 -8.43 16.75
C ASP A 153 -5.18 -8.03 15.84
N VAL A 154 -5.30 -6.73 15.54
CA VAL A 154 -6.36 -6.21 14.66
C VAL A 154 -6.34 -6.80 13.25
N HIS A 155 -5.18 -7.23 12.74
CA HIS A 155 -5.11 -7.91 11.45
C HIS A 155 -5.72 -9.31 11.53
N ARG A 156 -5.52 -10.01 12.65
CA ARG A 156 -6.16 -11.29 12.90
C ARG A 156 -7.66 -11.15 13.03
N PHE A 157 -8.11 -10.17 13.82
CA PHE A 157 -9.53 -9.83 13.93
C PHE A 157 -10.17 -9.56 12.55
N THR A 158 -9.50 -8.79 11.69
CA THR A 158 -9.96 -8.57 10.31
C THR A 158 -10.03 -9.87 9.52
N ALA A 159 -8.95 -10.68 9.55
CA ALA A 159 -8.85 -11.95 8.83
C ALA A 159 -9.99 -12.92 9.17
N ASP A 160 -10.32 -13.02 10.44
CA ASP A 160 -11.36 -13.91 10.94
C ASP A 160 -12.77 -13.49 10.47
N ILE A 161 -13.00 -12.19 10.23
CA ILE A 161 -14.29 -11.68 9.72
C ILE A 161 -14.43 -11.84 8.21
N ILE A 162 -13.38 -11.50 7.45
CA ILE A 162 -13.45 -11.53 5.98
C ILE A 162 -13.02 -12.87 5.37
N GLY A 163 -12.61 -13.85 6.19
CA GLY A 163 -12.29 -15.21 5.75
C GLY A 163 -10.99 -15.32 4.93
N VAL A 164 -10.00 -14.47 5.18
CA VAL A 164 -8.71 -14.48 4.45
C VAL A 164 -7.54 -14.74 5.39
N SER A 165 -6.33 -14.90 4.82
CA SER A 165 -5.11 -14.98 5.63
C SER A 165 -4.84 -13.67 6.39
N ARG A 166 -4.15 -13.76 7.53
CA ARG A 166 -3.71 -12.56 8.29
C ARG A 166 -2.87 -11.59 7.43
N GLN A 167 -2.11 -12.13 6.48
CA GLN A 167 -1.27 -11.32 5.59
C GLN A 167 -2.12 -10.53 4.59
N ASP A 168 -3.14 -11.17 4.01
CA ASP A 168 -4.06 -10.53 3.07
C ASP A 168 -4.96 -9.51 3.78
N ALA A 169 -5.37 -9.82 5.02
CA ALA A 169 -6.17 -8.92 5.85
C ALA A 169 -5.50 -7.56 6.10
N LYS A 170 -4.17 -7.47 6.05
CA LYS A 170 -3.45 -6.19 6.25
C LYS A 170 -3.88 -5.09 5.28
N ALA A 171 -4.24 -5.44 4.05
CA ALA A 171 -4.70 -4.48 3.05
C ALA A 171 -6.07 -3.87 3.42
N HIS A 172 -6.88 -4.59 4.18
CA HIS A 172 -8.26 -4.24 4.51
C HIS A 172 -8.41 -3.66 5.92
N THR A 173 -7.53 -4.05 6.86
CA THR A 173 -7.64 -3.72 8.29
C THR A 173 -7.76 -2.22 8.56
N PHE A 174 -6.97 -1.41 7.87
CA PHE A 174 -6.95 0.03 8.13
C PHE A 174 -7.87 0.85 7.22
N LYS A 175 -8.54 0.21 6.26
CA LYS A 175 -9.46 0.90 5.36
C LYS A 175 -10.57 1.66 6.11
N PRO A 176 -11.24 1.09 7.14
CA PRO A 176 -12.20 1.84 7.94
C PRO A 176 -11.58 2.96 8.79
N LEU A 177 -10.30 2.87 9.19
CA LEU A 177 -9.59 3.97 9.85
C LEU A 177 -9.48 5.22 8.98
N TYR A 178 -9.52 5.06 7.66
CA TYR A 178 -9.49 6.15 6.69
C TYR A 178 -10.88 6.45 6.10
N GLY A 179 -11.96 6.01 6.77
CA GLY A 179 -13.34 6.24 6.35
C GLY A 179 -13.78 5.43 5.14
N GLY A 180 -13.04 4.38 4.76
CA GLY A 180 -13.40 3.49 3.67
C GLY A 180 -14.57 2.57 4.02
N THR A 181 -15.64 2.63 3.23
CA THR A 181 -16.87 1.84 3.43
C THR A 181 -17.23 0.97 2.24
N THR A 182 -16.47 1.06 1.14
CA THR A 182 -16.75 0.36 -0.12
C THR A 182 -15.88 -0.88 -0.29
N GLY A 183 -16.44 -1.95 -0.88
CA GLY A 183 -15.72 -3.19 -1.12
C GLY A 183 -16.67 -4.34 -1.40
N THR A 184 -16.18 -5.58 -1.28
CA THR A 184 -16.98 -6.80 -1.31
C THR A 184 -17.95 -6.84 -0.12
N ASP A 185 -18.89 -7.75 -0.13
CA ASP A 185 -19.88 -7.85 0.96
C ASP A 185 -19.21 -8.27 2.28
N ASP A 186 -18.18 -9.12 2.23
CA ASP A 186 -17.41 -9.50 3.42
C ASP A 186 -16.59 -8.31 3.96
N GLU A 187 -16.00 -7.49 3.08
CA GLU A 187 -15.32 -6.26 3.47
C GLU A 187 -16.29 -5.26 4.12
N LYS A 188 -17.48 -5.06 3.53
CA LYS A 188 -18.53 -4.18 4.11
C LYS A 188 -18.99 -4.69 5.47
N LYS A 189 -19.15 -6.02 5.62
CA LYS A 189 -19.44 -6.65 6.91
C LYS A 189 -18.35 -6.34 7.94
N TYR A 190 -17.09 -6.45 7.54
CA TYR A 190 -15.96 -6.09 8.41
C TYR A 190 -16.02 -4.61 8.79
N TYR A 191 -16.25 -3.68 7.85
CA TYR A 191 -16.30 -2.24 8.17
C TYR A 191 -17.43 -1.90 9.14
N LYS A 192 -18.58 -2.55 9.00
CA LYS A 192 -19.69 -2.42 9.94
C LYS A 192 -19.30 -2.93 11.34
N THR A 193 -18.72 -4.14 11.41
CA THR A 193 -18.24 -4.72 12.67
C THR A 193 -17.16 -3.86 13.33
N PHE A 194 -16.25 -3.29 12.53
CA PHE A 194 -15.25 -2.34 13.01
C PHE A 194 -15.89 -1.09 13.63
N ALA A 195 -16.85 -0.48 12.95
CA ALA A 195 -17.57 0.70 13.43
C ALA A 195 -18.37 0.43 14.71
N GLU A 196 -19.00 -0.74 14.80
CA GLU A 196 -19.75 -1.18 16.00
C GLU A 196 -18.81 -1.46 17.18
N LYS A 197 -17.61 -1.97 16.92
CA LYS A 197 -16.61 -2.25 17.96
C LYS A 197 -15.91 -0.99 18.44
N TYR A 198 -15.47 -0.12 17.54
CA TYR A 198 -14.71 1.09 17.84
C TYR A 198 -15.56 2.34 17.60
N LYS A 199 -16.58 2.51 18.43
CA LYS A 199 -17.61 3.54 18.29
C LYS A 199 -17.07 4.95 18.40
N ASP A 200 -16.08 5.16 19.27
CA ASP A 200 -15.51 6.49 19.47
C ASP A 200 -14.63 6.90 18.28
N ILE A 201 -13.96 5.96 17.62
CA ILE A 201 -13.26 6.22 16.35
C ILE A 201 -14.26 6.64 15.26
N THR A 202 -15.38 5.92 15.14
CA THR A 202 -16.42 6.24 14.15
C THR A 202 -17.00 7.63 14.40
N LYS A 203 -17.35 7.95 15.62
CA LYS A 203 -17.83 9.28 16.02
C LYS A 203 -16.81 10.38 15.72
N TRP A 204 -15.54 10.14 16.04
CA TRP A 204 -14.46 11.08 15.75
C TRP A 204 -14.31 11.33 14.23
N HIS A 205 -14.46 10.31 13.40
CA HIS A 205 -14.48 10.48 11.93
C HIS A 205 -15.64 11.36 11.46
N ASP A 206 -16.86 11.15 11.99
CA ASP A 206 -18.04 11.95 11.66
C ASP A 206 -17.84 13.43 12.05
N GLU A 207 -17.23 13.67 13.21
CA GLU A 207 -16.86 15.01 13.68
C GLU A 207 -15.85 15.67 12.74
N LEU A 208 -14.80 14.94 12.30
CA LEU A 208 -13.81 15.45 11.36
C LEU A 208 -14.43 15.76 9.99
N GLN A 209 -15.30 14.89 9.49
CA GLN A 209 -16.02 15.14 8.24
C GLN A 209 -16.89 16.40 8.34
N THR A 210 -17.62 16.55 9.44
CA THR A 210 -18.44 17.74 9.71
C THR A 210 -17.60 19.01 9.74
N GLN A 211 -16.43 18.97 10.41
CA GLN A 211 -15.47 20.10 10.42
C GLN A 211 -14.96 20.41 9.01
N ALA A 212 -14.56 19.38 8.25
CA ALA A 212 -14.06 19.56 6.88
C ALA A 212 -15.11 20.20 5.96
N ILE A 213 -16.38 19.80 6.08
CA ILE A 213 -17.48 20.34 5.28
C ILE A 213 -17.79 21.79 5.70
N THR A 214 -17.84 22.05 6.99
CA THR A 214 -18.24 23.36 7.55
C THR A 214 -17.15 24.41 7.39
N TYR A 215 -15.93 24.07 7.78
CA TYR A 215 -14.82 25.02 7.84
C TYR A 215 -13.85 24.89 6.66
N LYS A 216 -14.05 23.93 5.74
CA LYS A 216 -13.18 23.63 4.59
C LYS A 216 -11.74 23.29 4.98
N ARG A 217 -11.51 22.96 6.26
CA ARG A 217 -10.20 22.60 6.82
C ARG A 217 -10.37 21.73 8.07
N ILE A 218 -9.33 20.97 8.37
CA ILE A 218 -9.19 20.22 9.62
C ILE A 218 -7.85 20.63 10.24
N LYS A 219 -7.86 20.99 11.52
CA LYS A 219 -6.64 21.29 12.27
C LYS A 219 -6.16 20.04 13.00
N LEU A 220 -4.95 19.61 12.69
CA LEU A 220 -4.33 18.48 13.39
C LEU A 220 -3.83 18.90 14.79
N PRO A 221 -3.67 17.96 15.74
CA PRO A 221 -3.11 18.23 17.06
C PRO A 221 -1.73 18.89 17.03
N THR A 222 -0.97 18.67 15.94
CA THR A 222 0.34 19.30 15.68
C THR A 222 0.24 20.77 15.22
N GLY A 223 -0.97 21.28 15.05
CA GLY A 223 -1.21 22.65 14.55
C GLY A 223 -1.26 22.76 13.04
N ARG A 224 -1.00 21.72 12.28
CA ARG A 224 -1.12 21.70 10.80
C ARG A 224 -2.60 21.73 10.40
N GLU A 225 -2.88 22.50 9.35
CA GLU A 225 -4.22 22.59 8.72
C GLU A 225 -4.20 21.99 7.32
#